data_624b049b96e98076e7abbbe555fce1cc
#
_entry.id   624b049b96e98076e7abbbe555fce1cc
#
_cell.length_a   1.000
_cell.length_b   1.000
_cell.length_c   1.000
_cell.angle_alpha   90.00
_cell.angle_beta   90.00
_cell.angle_gamma   90.00
#
_symmetry.space_group_name_H-M   'P 1'
#
loop_
_entity.id
_entity.type
_entity.pdbx_description
1 polymer ?
#
loop_
_entity_poly.entity_id
_entity_poly.type
_entity_poly.pdbx_seq_one_letter_code
_entity_poly.pdbx_strand_id
1 'polypeptide(L)'
;KSAAWSYIRDEHPLRSQIRSSYNSMAASVQSHAEIPSFCARSIGSARSYELKYDGTRYTVTLTDTNGVLSNFSFSSSEPGISFSRSGNRLTITSDTPIAGDIRVSASKTNGVRSGVVVWTDGNKGAGIQDVVTYGENVSDPVSAYLRLEMEALGTMHLVKTSEDGVVAGISFTISGNGITKTVTTGRDGTIDVSELMAGTYTVTEADIERYTPQTSQQVTIVGGQTSTVTFNNVLKRGALEVTKTSEDGFVEGVKFRLYGKSLSGLNVDEYAVTDSTGVAKFRNVLIGGPYTIEEVDTAIRY
;
A
#
# COMPACT_ATOMS: atom_id res chain seq x y z
N LYS A 1 39.69 35.22 -12.28
CA LYS A 1 39.28 35.37 -10.85
C LYS A 1 40.12 34.49 -9.90
N SER A 2 40.49 33.24 -10.28
CA SER A 2 41.23 32.32 -9.42
C SER A 2 42.70 32.76 -9.16
N ALA A 3 43.39 33.31 -10.15
CA ALA A 3 44.81 33.69 -10.04
C ALA A 3 45.03 34.88 -9.10
N ALA A 4 44.16 35.90 -9.14
CA ALA A 4 44.28 37.06 -8.25
C ALA A 4 44.05 36.67 -6.76
N TRP A 5 43.13 35.78 -6.50
CA TRP A 5 42.88 35.28 -5.17
C TRP A 5 43.97 34.36 -4.65
N SER A 6 44.58 33.56 -5.53
CA SER A 6 45.78 32.76 -5.21
C SER A 6 46.93 33.64 -4.76
N TYR A 7 47.19 34.69 -5.50
CA TYR A 7 48.24 35.66 -5.14
C TYR A 7 47.98 36.30 -3.77
N ILE A 8 46.77 36.83 -3.55
CA ILE A 8 46.40 37.43 -2.26
C ILE A 8 46.54 36.43 -1.11
N ARG A 9 46.10 35.20 -1.33
CA ARG A 9 46.14 34.13 -0.32
C ARG A 9 47.55 33.68 0.05
N ASP A 10 48.42 33.46 -0.95
CA ASP A 10 49.65 32.71 -0.78
C ASP A 10 50.93 33.56 -0.90
N GLU A 11 50.92 34.63 -1.68
CA GLU A 11 52.10 35.42 -2.02
C GLU A 11 52.10 36.87 -1.48
N HIS A 12 50.92 37.42 -1.12
CA HIS A 12 50.84 38.80 -0.65
C HIS A 12 51.52 38.99 0.71
N PRO A 13 52.30 40.08 0.93
CA PRO A 13 52.96 40.34 2.22
C PRO A 13 52.06 40.37 3.44
N LEU A 14 50.82 40.81 3.26
CA LEU A 14 49.78 40.89 4.32
C LEU A 14 48.93 39.63 4.47
N ARG A 15 49.33 38.51 3.87
CA ARG A 15 48.54 37.28 3.84
C ARG A 15 48.05 36.78 5.20
N SER A 16 48.83 36.99 6.27
CA SER A 16 48.43 36.61 7.63
C SER A 16 47.28 37.46 8.17
N GLN A 17 47.22 38.75 7.79
CA GLN A 17 46.17 39.68 8.18
C GLN A 17 44.90 39.48 7.37
N ILE A 18 45.03 39.20 6.07
CA ILE A 18 43.89 39.00 5.17
C ILE A 18 43.34 37.57 5.22
N ARG A 19 44.12 36.58 5.68
CA ARG A 19 43.74 35.17 5.73
C ARG A 19 42.43 34.93 6.48
N SER A 20 42.24 35.59 7.60
CA SER A 20 41.01 35.48 8.39
C SER A 20 39.79 35.95 7.59
N SER A 21 39.90 37.15 7.00
CA SER A 21 38.84 37.71 6.15
C SER A 21 38.55 36.84 4.90
N TYR A 22 39.62 36.34 4.26
CA TYR A 22 39.49 35.42 3.14
C TYR A 22 38.75 34.13 3.55
N ASN A 23 39.17 33.51 4.68
CA ASN A 23 38.53 32.28 5.17
C ASN A 23 37.05 32.50 5.52
N SER A 24 36.73 33.64 6.14
CA SER A 24 35.35 34.02 6.44
C SER A 24 34.51 34.21 5.18
N MET A 25 35.07 34.87 4.18
CA MET A 25 34.38 35.00 2.86
C MET A 25 34.21 33.67 2.19
N ALA A 26 35.25 32.81 2.14
CA ALA A 26 35.20 31.51 1.54
C ALA A 26 34.14 30.63 2.24
N ALA A 27 34.09 30.65 3.58
CA ALA A 27 33.06 29.95 4.33
C ALA A 27 31.66 30.50 4.06
N SER A 28 31.49 31.82 3.94
CA SER A 28 30.22 32.44 3.58
C SER A 28 29.75 32.03 2.17
N VAL A 29 30.67 32.00 1.18
CA VAL A 29 30.34 31.54 -0.17
C VAL A 29 29.98 30.07 -0.18
N GLN A 30 30.68 29.24 0.56
CA GLN A 30 30.39 27.82 0.68
C GLN A 30 29.03 27.59 1.35
N SER A 31 28.75 28.27 2.47
CA SER A 31 27.45 28.22 3.14
C SER A 31 26.32 28.76 2.27
N HIS A 32 26.60 29.81 1.47
CA HIS A 32 25.63 30.33 0.51
C HIS A 32 25.22 29.28 -0.52
N ALA A 33 26.19 28.53 -1.05
CA ALA A 33 25.97 27.52 -2.07
C ALA A 33 25.46 26.18 -1.50
N GLU A 34 25.34 26.03 -0.19
CA GLU A 34 24.91 24.79 0.42
C GLU A 34 23.44 24.49 0.13
N ILE A 35 23.15 23.21 -0.19
CA ILE A 35 21.80 22.72 -0.49
C ILE A 35 21.34 21.72 0.58
N PRO A 36 20.04 21.45 0.73
CA PRO A 36 19.56 20.43 1.64
C PRO A 36 20.22 19.07 1.34
N SER A 37 20.63 18.36 2.37
CA SER A 37 21.47 17.14 2.27
C SER A 37 20.83 16.01 1.47
N PHE A 38 19.51 16.00 1.34
CA PHE A 38 18.73 15.06 0.55
C PHE A 38 18.52 15.50 -0.90
N CYS A 39 18.96 16.70 -1.28
CA CYS A 39 18.87 17.20 -2.64
C CYS A 39 20.19 17.02 -3.42
N ALA A 40 20.10 17.16 -4.73
CA ALA A 40 21.25 17.19 -5.66
C ALA A 40 21.25 18.49 -6.46
N ARG A 41 22.41 18.86 -7.04
CA ARG A 41 22.57 20.11 -7.83
C ARG A 41 22.00 20.02 -9.24
N SER A 42 21.67 18.82 -9.70
CA SER A 42 21.02 18.59 -10.99
C SER A 42 19.96 17.52 -10.87
N ILE A 43 18.94 17.58 -11.73
CA ILE A 43 17.88 16.55 -11.76
C ILE A 43 18.44 15.18 -12.19
N GLY A 44 19.50 15.14 -13.01
CA GLY A 44 20.12 13.89 -13.43
C GLY A 44 20.88 13.16 -12.32
N SER A 45 21.35 13.87 -11.29
CA SER A 45 22.00 13.31 -10.10
C SER A 45 21.08 13.25 -8.88
N ALA A 46 19.82 13.67 -9.03
CA ALA A 46 18.84 13.68 -7.94
C ALA A 46 18.49 12.26 -7.49
N ARG A 47 18.45 12.08 -6.17
CA ARG A 47 18.01 10.83 -5.56
C ARG A 47 16.48 10.73 -5.65
N SER A 48 15.98 9.51 -5.82
CA SER A 48 14.56 9.18 -5.72
C SER A 48 14.21 8.80 -4.29
N TYR A 49 13.04 9.26 -3.82
CA TYR A 49 12.47 8.95 -2.51
C TYR A 49 11.06 8.44 -2.70
N GLU A 50 10.77 7.30 -2.08
CA GLU A 50 9.46 6.68 -2.16
C GLU A 50 8.50 7.32 -1.15
N LEU A 51 7.35 7.81 -1.66
CA LEU A 51 6.20 8.16 -0.82
C LEU A 51 5.43 6.89 -0.51
N LYS A 52 5.34 6.55 0.78
CA LYS A 52 4.60 5.38 1.26
C LYS A 52 3.17 5.75 1.60
N TYR A 53 2.25 4.85 1.29
CA TYR A 53 0.84 5.00 1.65
C TYR A 53 0.65 4.66 3.13
N ASP A 54 0.12 5.60 3.92
CA ASP A 54 -0.10 5.44 5.37
C ASP A 54 -1.53 4.98 5.72
N GLY A 55 -2.35 4.66 4.71
CA GLY A 55 -3.77 4.32 4.85
C GLY A 55 -4.71 5.49 4.53
N THR A 56 -4.17 6.69 4.36
CA THR A 56 -4.94 7.92 4.07
C THR A 56 -4.34 8.68 2.90
N ARG A 57 -3.01 8.80 2.89
CA ARG A 57 -2.24 9.56 1.89
C ARG A 57 -0.85 8.97 1.70
N TYR A 58 -0.21 9.38 0.65
CA TYR A 58 1.20 9.09 0.40
C TYR A 58 2.09 10.09 1.12
N THR A 59 3.13 9.63 1.83
CA THR A 59 3.99 10.50 2.62
C THR A 59 5.44 10.03 2.66
N VAL A 60 6.36 10.99 2.70
CA VAL A 60 7.77 10.77 3.04
C VAL A 60 8.26 11.95 3.88
N THR A 61 9.11 11.67 4.86
CA THR A 61 9.77 12.71 5.65
C THR A 61 11.28 12.61 5.49
N LEU A 62 11.89 13.70 5.00
CA LEU A 62 13.31 13.82 4.76
C LEU A 62 13.92 14.75 5.80
N THR A 63 15.11 14.40 6.30
CA THR A 63 15.84 15.22 7.30
C THR A 63 17.05 15.86 6.65
N ASP A 64 17.13 17.17 6.74
CA ASP A 64 18.28 17.95 6.29
C ASP A 64 19.35 18.00 7.39
N THR A 65 20.49 17.37 7.14
CA THR A 65 21.66 17.38 8.03
C THR A 65 22.56 18.58 7.82
N ASN A 66 22.38 19.34 6.73
CA ASN A 66 23.14 20.56 6.45
C ASN A 66 22.55 21.80 7.15
N GLY A 67 21.30 21.68 7.65
CA GLY A 67 20.67 22.76 8.41
C GLY A 67 20.24 23.97 7.58
N VAL A 68 20.13 23.82 6.26
CA VAL A 68 19.80 24.92 5.34
C VAL A 68 18.38 24.91 4.82
N LEU A 69 17.57 23.91 5.23
CA LEU A 69 16.22 23.67 4.74
C LEU A 69 15.31 24.91 4.82
N SER A 70 15.43 25.71 5.88
CA SER A 70 14.62 26.93 6.09
C SER A 70 14.77 27.97 4.97
N ASN A 71 15.88 27.93 4.25
CA ASN A 71 16.21 28.89 3.19
C ASN A 71 15.65 28.51 1.81
N PHE A 72 15.02 27.32 1.68
CA PHE A 72 14.55 26.80 0.40
C PHE A 72 13.03 26.76 0.31
N SER A 73 12.51 27.09 -0.87
CA SER A 73 11.13 26.86 -1.28
C SER A 73 11.11 25.66 -2.22
N PHE A 74 10.07 24.81 -2.08
CA PHE A 74 9.93 23.58 -2.85
C PHE A 74 8.75 23.68 -3.82
N SER A 75 8.92 23.13 -5.01
CA SER A 75 7.85 23.00 -6.01
C SER A 75 7.97 21.66 -6.74
N SER A 76 6.84 21.11 -7.12
CA SER A 76 6.75 19.85 -7.87
C SER A 76 6.41 20.10 -9.32
N SER A 77 6.86 19.20 -10.24
CA SER A 77 6.37 19.15 -11.63
C SER A 77 4.92 18.70 -11.71
N GLU A 78 4.45 17.97 -10.71
CA GLU A 78 3.12 17.38 -10.68
C GLU A 78 2.22 18.10 -9.67
N PRO A 79 0.97 18.38 -10.01
CA PRO A 79 -0.02 18.91 -9.09
C PRO A 79 -0.34 17.85 -8.00
N GLY A 80 -0.83 18.31 -6.84
CA GLY A 80 -1.21 17.41 -5.74
C GLY A 80 -0.10 17.08 -4.75
N ILE A 81 1.16 17.46 -5.04
CA ILE A 81 2.27 17.33 -4.09
C ILE A 81 2.30 18.54 -3.16
N SER A 82 2.27 18.27 -1.86
CA SER A 82 2.33 19.29 -0.80
C SER A 82 3.60 19.15 0.01
N PHE A 83 4.13 20.29 0.47
CA PHE A 83 5.36 20.39 1.25
C PHE A 83 5.10 21.05 2.59
N SER A 84 5.52 20.41 3.67
CA SER A 84 5.46 20.94 5.03
C SER A 84 6.84 20.86 5.69
N ARG A 85 7.23 21.91 6.43
CA ARG A 85 8.53 22.00 7.11
C ARG A 85 8.36 22.12 8.62
N SER A 86 9.18 21.38 9.35
CA SER A 86 9.29 21.49 10.80
C SER A 86 10.76 21.31 11.20
N GLY A 87 11.41 22.43 11.58
CA GLY A 87 12.86 22.44 11.82
C GLY A 87 13.62 21.98 10.57
N ASN A 88 14.47 20.99 10.74
CA ASN A 88 15.27 20.39 9.66
C ASN A 88 14.53 19.23 8.91
N ARG A 89 13.24 19.08 9.10
CA ARG A 89 12.46 18.02 8.47
C ARG A 89 11.53 18.60 7.40
N LEU A 90 11.57 17.98 6.22
CA LEU A 90 10.64 18.22 5.11
C LEU A 90 9.72 17.04 5.02
N THR A 91 8.43 17.22 5.21
CA THR A 91 7.40 16.23 4.94
C THR A 91 6.75 16.55 3.61
N ILE A 92 6.74 15.57 2.72
CA ILE A 92 6.14 15.65 1.39
C ILE A 92 4.95 14.71 1.36
N THR A 93 3.80 15.18 0.91
CA THR A 93 2.55 14.40 0.89
C THR A 93 1.82 14.54 -0.44
N SER A 94 1.05 13.49 -0.77
CA SER A 94 0.04 13.50 -1.83
C SER A 94 -1.21 12.76 -1.37
N ASP A 95 -2.38 13.31 -1.62
CA ASP A 95 -3.66 12.65 -1.28
C ASP A 95 -4.09 11.63 -2.35
N THR A 96 -3.47 11.66 -3.53
CA THR A 96 -3.77 10.77 -4.65
C THR A 96 -2.50 10.14 -5.21
N PRO A 97 -2.57 8.91 -5.75
CA PRO A 97 -1.44 8.31 -6.45
C PRO A 97 -1.11 9.10 -7.73
N ILE A 98 0.17 9.33 -7.97
CA ILE A 98 0.68 9.99 -9.18
C ILE A 98 1.60 9.00 -9.88
N ALA A 99 1.34 8.75 -11.16
CA ALA A 99 2.14 7.83 -11.96
C ALA A 99 3.42 8.49 -12.49
N GLY A 100 4.50 7.73 -12.51
CA GLY A 100 5.76 8.13 -13.14
C GLY A 100 6.74 8.84 -12.20
N ASP A 101 7.73 9.46 -12.81
CA ASP A 101 8.84 10.15 -12.14
C ASP A 101 8.43 11.58 -11.78
N ILE A 102 8.26 11.85 -10.52
CA ILE A 102 7.89 13.17 -10.01
C ILE A 102 9.17 13.94 -9.69
N ARG A 103 9.33 15.09 -10.33
CA ARG A 103 10.49 15.96 -10.14
C ARG A 103 10.17 17.08 -9.18
N VAL A 104 11.01 17.25 -8.19
CA VAL A 104 10.90 18.34 -7.22
C VAL A 104 12.10 19.26 -7.37
N SER A 105 11.83 20.54 -7.50
CA SER A 105 12.83 21.59 -7.47
C SER A 105 12.75 22.36 -6.16
N ALA A 106 13.91 22.64 -5.60
CA ALA A 106 14.09 23.51 -4.45
C ALA A 106 14.88 24.74 -4.87
N SER A 107 14.43 25.90 -4.50
CA SER A 107 15.11 27.17 -4.82
C SER A 107 15.33 28.00 -3.58
N LYS A 108 16.52 28.57 -3.48
CA LYS A 108 16.90 29.54 -2.48
C LYS A 108 17.13 30.86 -3.18
N THR A 109 16.30 31.84 -2.91
CA THR A 109 16.47 33.20 -3.43
C THR A 109 17.20 34.01 -2.37
N ASN A 110 18.48 34.21 -2.59
CA ASN A 110 19.21 35.19 -1.81
C ASN A 110 19.14 36.51 -2.53
N GLY A 111 18.31 37.41 -2.05
CA GLY A 111 18.38 38.81 -2.46
C GLY A 111 19.71 39.39 -2.03
N VAL A 112 20.66 39.45 -2.92
CA VAL A 112 21.81 40.33 -2.74
C VAL A 112 21.28 41.73 -2.97
N ARG A 113 21.15 42.52 -1.91
CA ARG A 113 20.92 43.94 -2.07
C ARG A 113 22.16 44.50 -2.73
N SER A 114 22.01 45.07 -3.92
CA SER A 114 23.10 45.80 -4.55
C SER A 114 23.50 46.95 -3.64
N GLY A 115 24.74 46.95 -3.27
CA GLY A 115 25.39 48.04 -2.63
C GLY A 115 26.65 48.35 -3.41
N VAL A 116 27.01 49.60 -3.46
CA VAL A 116 28.38 49.98 -3.84
C VAL A 116 29.28 49.45 -2.75
N VAL A 117 30.10 48.47 -3.05
CA VAL A 117 31.14 47.98 -2.12
C VAL A 117 32.40 48.77 -2.39
N VAL A 118 32.74 49.61 -1.47
CA VAL A 118 33.99 50.34 -1.48
C VAL A 118 35.02 49.59 -0.63
N TRP A 119 36.00 49.05 -1.29
CA TRP A 119 37.16 48.43 -0.61
C TRP A 119 38.14 49.52 -0.27
N THR A 120 38.18 49.97 0.98
CA THR A 120 39.13 50.96 1.43
C THR A 120 40.20 50.27 2.29
N ASP A 121 41.46 50.63 2.05
CA ASP A 121 42.48 50.46 3.09
C ASP A 121 42.25 51.56 4.10
N GLY A 122 41.94 51.20 5.33
CA GLY A 122 41.72 52.16 6.44
C GLY A 122 42.94 53.09 6.70
N ASN A 123 43.97 52.95 5.94
CA ASN A 123 45.23 53.70 6.12
C ASN A 123 45.47 54.65 4.91
N LYS A 124 44.76 55.77 4.85
CA LYS A 124 44.75 56.73 3.75
C LYS A 124 46.11 57.36 3.39
N GLY A 125 47.23 56.85 3.92
CA GLY A 125 48.57 57.36 3.66
C GLY A 125 49.47 56.46 2.78
N ALA A 126 49.04 55.26 2.44
CA ALA A 126 49.90 54.25 1.81
C ALA A 126 49.81 54.15 0.28
N GLY A 127 49.13 55.09 -0.38
CA GLY A 127 49.02 55.09 -1.86
C GLY A 127 48.21 53.90 -2.44
N ILE A 128 47.40 53.25 -1.62
CA ILE A 128 46.52 52.16 -2.03
C ILE A 128 45.19 52.75 -2.54
N GLN A 129 44.84 52.44 -3.75
CA GLN A 129 43.65 52.94 -4.41
C GLN A 129 42.41 52.19 -3.90
N ASP A 130 41.38 52.97 -3.48
CA ASP A 130 40.06 52.39 -3.17
C ASP A 130 39.47 51.76 -4.43
N VAL A 131 39.03 50.53 -4.32
CA VAL A 131 38.35 49.80 -5.38
C VAL A 131 36.83 49.83 -5.14
N VAL A 132 36.11 50.44 -6.10
CA VAL A 132 34.65 50.50 -6.07
C VAL A 132 34.13 49.44 -7.03
N THR A 133 33.35 48.53 -6.53
CA THR A 133 32.61 47.58 -7.35
C THR A 133 31.12 47.89 -7.26
N TYR A 134 30.49 48.06 -8.44
CA TYR A 134 29.03 48.11 -8.53
C TYR A 134 28.50 46.69 -8.56
N GLY A 135 27.73 46.29 -7.55
CA GLY A 135 26.94 45.08 -7.62
C GLY A 135 25.59 45.42 -8.29
N GLU A 136 25.37 44.96 -9.47
CA GLU A 136 24.00 44.84 -9.97
C GLU A 136 23.25 43.87 -9.07
N ASN A 137 21.92 44.05 -8.97
CA ASN A 137 21.01 43.10 -8.27
C ASN A 137 21.05 41.74 -8.99
N VAL A 138 22.11 41.00 -8.83
CA VAL A 138 22.21 39.63 -9.32
C VAL A 138 21.58 38.76 -8.26
N SER A 139 20.33 38.38 -8.51
CA SER A 139 19.80 37.21 -7.83
C SER A 139 20.60 36.02 -8.33
N ASP A 140 21.33 35.37 -7.44
CA ASP A 140 21.99 34.11 -7.73
C ASP A 140 21.20 32.99 -7.04
N PRO A 141 20.13 32.46 -7.71
CA PRO A 141 19.29 31.43 -7.10
C PRO A 141 20.08 30.14 -7.05
N VAL A 142 20.22 29.60 -5.85
CA VAL A 142 20.73 28.23 -5.69
C VAL A 142 19.60 27.28 -5.91
N SER A 143 19.71 26.45 -6.96
CA SER A 143 18.72 25.40 -7.26
C SER A 143 19.20 24.04 -6.79
N ALA A 144 18.28 23.24 -6.28
CA ALA A 144 18.51 21.86 -5.88
C ALA A 144 17.33 20.99 -6.29
N TYR A 145 17.54 19.70 -6.41
CA TYR A 145 16.57 18.78 -6.99
C TYR A 145 16.49 17.49 -6.20
N LEU A 146 15.30 16.90 -6.15
CA LEU A 146 15.06 15.53 -5.75
C LEU A 146 13.97 14.91 -6.65
N ARG A 147 13.84 13.60 -6.61
CA ARG A 147 12.81 12.84 -7.33
C ARG A 147 11.96 12.10 -6.34
N LEU A 148 10.71 11.86 -6.70
CA LEU A 148 9.78 11.10 -5.89
C LEU A 148 9.20 9.97 -6.73
N GLU A 149 8.96 8.85 -6.06
CA GLU A 149 8.24 7.69 -6.56
C GLU A 149 7.10 7.39 -5.60
N MET A 150 5.98 6.89 -6.11
CA MET A 150 4.87 6.44 -5.27
C MET A 150 5.00 4.95 -4.98
N GLU A 151 4.69 4.55 -3.74
CA GLU A 151 4.52 3.14 -3.41
C GLU A 151 3.42 2.53 -4.29
N ALA A 152 3.76 1.43 -4.96
CA ALA A 152 2.81 0.73 -5.81
C ALA A 152 1.85 -0.10 -4.95
N LEU A 153 0.56 0.19 -5.00
CA LEU A 153 -0.49 -0.60 -4.38
C LEU A 153 -0.91 -1.74 -5.30
N GLY A 154 -1.34 -2.87 -4.71
CA GLY A 154 -1.83 -4.04 -5.44
C GLY A 154 -3.33 -4.22 -5.31
N THR A 155 -3.85 -5.23 -6.02
CA THR A 155 -5.27 -5.61 -5.98
C THR A 155 -5.39 -7.09 -5.57
N MET A 156 -6.37 -7.38 -4.73
CA MET A 156 -6.82 -8.74 -4.45
C MET A 156 -8.05 -9.03 -5.30
N HIS A 157 -7.97 -10.08 -6.12
CA HIS A 157 -9.11 -10.64 -6.85
C HIS A 157 -9.60 -11.89 -6.12
N LEU A 158 -10.77 -11.81 -5.48
CA LEU A 158 -11.39 -12.94 -4.79
C LEU A 158 -12.40 -13.60 -5.72
N VAL A 159 -12.31 -14.92 -5.85
CA VAL A 159 -13.23 -15.75 -6.65
C VAL A 159 -13.95 -16.72 -5.74
N LYS A 160 -15.27 -16.69 -5.78
CA LYS A 160 -16.16 -17.59 -5.04
C LYS A 160 -16.83 -18.58 -5.98
N THR A 161 -16.70 -19.85 -5.65
CA THR A 161 -17.47 -20.93 -6.26
C THR A 161 -18.26 -21.69 -5.18
N SER A 162 -19.30 -22.41 -5.58
CA SER A 162 -20.17 -23.14 -4.66
C SER A 162 -20.84 -24.33 -5.35
N GLU A 163 -21.02 -25.39 -4.62
CA GLU A 163 -21.67 -26.62 -5.10
C GLU A 163 -23.15 -26.39 -5.47
N ASP A 164 -23.85 -25.49 -4.78
CA ASP A 164 -25.25 -25.13 -5.06
C ASP A 164 -25.41 -23.97 -6.05
N GLY A 165 -24.30 -23.46 -6.58
CA GLY A 165 -24.26 -22.32 -7.51
C GLY A 165 -24.50 -20.97 -6.86
N VAL A 166 -24.69 -20.89 -5.55
CA VAL A 166 -24.88 -19.61 -4.84
C VAL A 166 -23.53 -18.98 -4.54
N VAL A 167 -23.17 -17.97 -5.32
CA VAL A 167 -21.88 -17.27 -5.22
C VAL A 167 -22.03 -15.80 -4.83
N ALA A 168 -23.22 -15.21 -4.99
CA ALA A 168 -23.50 -13.82 -4.67
C ALA A 168 -23.86 -13.63 -3.19
N GLY A 169 -23.48 -12.48 -2.64
CA GLY A 169 -23.86 -12.10 -1.28
C GLY A 169 -23.07 -12.81 -0.17
N ILE A 170 -21.97 -13.47 -0.50
CA ILE A 170 -21.10 -14.14 0.48
C ILE A 170 -20.11 -13.12 1.05
N SER A 171 -20.08 -13.02 2.38
CA SER A 171 -19.23 -12.06 3.09
C SER A 171 -17.88 -12.64 3.44
N PHE A 172 -16.85 -11.81 3.27
CA PHE A 172 -15.47 -12.11 3.63
C PHE A 172 -14.88 -11.01 4.50
N THR A 173 -14.07 -11.39 5.47
CA THR A 173 -13.22 -10.49 6.23
C THR A 173 -11.79 -10.61 5.74
N ILE A 174 -11.19 -9.47 5.35
CA ILE A 174 -9.81 -9.34 4.90
C ILE A 174 -9.06 -8.58 5.97
N SER A 175 -7.98 -9.17 6.52
CA SER A 175 -7.14 -8.54 7.55
C SER A 175 -5.66 -8.66 7.20
N GLY A 176 -4.91 -7.58 7.39
CA GLY A 176 -3.47 -7.50 7.12
C GLY A 176 -2.99 -6.06 7.07
N ASN A 177 -1.71 -5.81 7.26
CA ASN A 177 -1.09 -4.49 7.23
C ASN A 177 -1.86 -3.41 8.02
N GLY A 178 -2.40 -3.79 9.19
CA GLY A 178 -3.13 -2.86 10.07
C GLY A 178 -4.56 -2.56 9.65
N ILE A 179 -5.07 -3.13 8.55
CA ILE A 179 -6.46 -2.97 8.13
C ILE A 179 -7.29 -4.23 8.41
N THR A 180 -8.58 -4.01 8.64
CA THR A 180 -9.61 -5.06 8.61
C THR A 180 -10.79 -4.51 7.81
N LYS A 181 -11.15 -5.22 6.74
CA LYS A 181 -12.20 -4.82 5.80
C LYS A 181 -13.15 -5.99 5.56
N THR A 182 -14.46 -5.73 5.61
CA THR A 182 -15.47 -6.71 5.21
C THR A 182 -15.95 -6.39 3.80
N VAL A 183 -16.01 -7.41 2.95
CA VAL A 183 -16.45 -7.31 1.55
C VAL A 183 -17.46 -8.42 1.25
N THR A 184 -18.26 -8.23 0.21
CA THR A 184 -19.33 -9.17 -0.15
C THR A 184 -19.28 -9.42 -1.65
N THR A 185 -19.41 -10.70 -2.07
CA THR A 185 -19.34 -11.10 -3.48
C THR A 185 -20.48 -10.54 -4.32
N GLY A 186 -20.13 -10.14 -5.55
CA GLY A 186 -21.06 -9.76 -6.59
C GLY A 186 -21.87 -10.95 -7.15
N ARG A 187 -22.68 -10.69 -8.17
CA ARG A 187 -23.54 -11.71 -8.82
C ARG A 187 -22.72 -12.82 -9.50
N ASP A 188 -21.54 -12.50 -9.94
CA ASP A 188 -20.59 -13.40 -10.60
C ASP A 188 -19.70 -14.16 -9.63
N GLY A 189 -19.85 -13.91 -8.32
CA GLY A 189 -19.03 -14.51 -7.27
C GLY A 189 -17.65 -13.90 -7.14
N THR A 190 -17.39 -12.74 -7.75
CA THR A 190 -16.08 -12.09 -7.67
C THR A 190 -16.09 -10.81 -6.85
N ILE A 191 -14.93 -10.43 -6.34
CA ILE A 191 -14.67 -9.14 -5.70
C ILE A 191 -13.25 -8.70 -6.04
N ASP A 192 -13.09 -7.43 -6.46
CA ASP A 192 -11.80 -6.77 -6.54
C ASP A 192 -11.64 -5.81 -5.35
N VAL A 193 -10.57 -6.01 -4.59
CA VAL A 193 -10.17 -5.12 -3.50
C VAL A 193 -8.87 -4.47 -3.91
N SER A 194 -8.96 -3.24 -4.38
CA SER A 194 -7.83 -2.40 -4.84
C SER A 194 -7.20 -1.62 -3.69
N GLU A 195 -6.09 -0.96 -3.98
CA GLU A 195 -5.36 -0.06 -3.08
C GLU A 195 -4.84 -0.76 -1.82
N LEU A 196 -4.42 -2.01 -1.97
CA LEU A 196 -3.79 -2.76 -0.89
C LEU A 196 -2.26 -2.56 -0.91
N MET A 197 -1.68 -2.23 0.23
CA MET A 197 -0.24 -2.24 0.42
C MET A 197 0.32 -3.64 0.19
N ALA A 198 1.54 -3.73 -0.35
CA ALA A 198 2.23 -5.01 -0.49
C ALA A 198 2.38 -5.71 0.87
N GLY A 199 2.14 -7.01 0.92
CA GLY A 199 2.21 -7.79 2.14
C GLY A 199 1.23 -8.97 2.16
N THR A 200 1.19 -9.69 3.28
CA THR A 200 0.31 -10.85 3.45
C THR A 200 -0.99 -10.46 4.15
N TYR A 201 -2.09 -10.90 3.58
CA TYR A 201 -3.44 -10.72 4.10
C TYR A 201 -4.07 -12.06 4.39
N THR A 202 -4.85 -12.12 5.45
CA THR A 202 -5.71 -13.26 5.80
C THR A 202 -7.13 -12.97 5.33
N VAL A 203 -7.70 -13.89 4.58
CA VAL A 203 -9.07 -13.83 4.06
C VAL A 203 -9.87 -14.92 4.73
N THR A 204 -10.98 -14.55 5.36
CA THR A 204 -11.87 -15.45 6.10
C THR A 204 -13.28 -15.30 5.55
N GLU A 205 -13.89 -16.40 5.13
CA GLU A 205 -15.30 -16.45 4.75
C GLU A 205 -16.16 -16.46 6.00
N ALA A 206 -17.29 -15.76 6.01
CA ALA A 206 -18.27 -15.83 7.06
C ALA A 206 -18.95 -17.22 7.04
N ASP A 207 -19.16 -17.81 8.22
CA ASP A 207 -19.82 -19.10 8.33
C ASP A 207 -21.26 -19.03 7.81
N ILE A 208 -21.61 -20.01 6.97
CA ILE A 208 -22.95 -20.20 6.42
C ILE A 208 -23.40 -21.60 6.76
N GLU A 209 -24.54 -21.74 7.44
CA GLU A 209 -25.01 -22.98 8.05
C GLU A 209 -25.02 -24.18 7.11
N ARG A 210 -25.43 -23.97 5.85
CA ARG A 210 -25.53 -25.06 4.83
C ARG A 210 -24.20 -25.57 4.30
N TYR A 211 -23.10 -24.84 4.54
CA TYR A 211 -21.77 -25.22 4.02
C TYR A 211 -20.86 -25.77 5.09
N THR A 212 -19.94 -26.61 4.71
CA THR A 212 -18.80 -26.97 5.52
C THR A 212 -17.93 -25.73 5.75
N PRO A 213 -17.59 -25.39 7.02
CA PRO A 213 -16.77 -24.22 7.29
C PRO A 213 -15.45 -24.24 6.52
N GLN A 214 -15.10 -23.10 5.92
CA GLN A 214 -13.84 -22.94 5.21
C GLN A 214 -12.76 -22.45 6.16
N THR A 215 -11.55 -22.95 5.98
CA THR A 215 -10.38 -22.37 6.66
C THR A 215 -10.00 -21.05 6.03
N SER A 216 -9.54 -20.10 6.86
CA SER A 216 -8.97 -18.84 6.36
C SER A 216 -7.78 -19.11 5.45
N GLN A 217 -7.66 -18.32 4.39
CA GLN A 217 -6.56 -18.40 3.43
C GLN A 217 -5.66 -17.17 3.55
N GLN A 218 -4.38 -17.34 3.27
CA GLN A 218 -3.43 -16.24 3.16
C GLN A 218 -3.16 -15.94 1.69
N VAL A 219 -3.13 -14.65 1.36
CA VAL A 219 -2.77 -14.15 0.03
C VAL A 219 -1.71 -13.05 0.17
N THR A 220 -0.67 -13.13 -0.65
CA THR A 220 0.37 -12.10 -0.70
C THR A 220 0.05 -11.12 -1.81
N ILE A 221 -0.08 -9.85 -1.45
CA ILE A 221 -0.28 -8.74 -2.37
C ILE A 221 1.10 -8.21 -2.80
N VAL A 222 1.26 -8.05 -4.09
CA VAL A 222 2.46 -7.45 -4.72
C VAL A 222 2.05 -6.14 -5.37
N GLY A 223 2.82 -5.09 -5.11
CA GLY A 223 2.55 -3.76 -5.66
C GLY A 223 2.48 -3.78 -7.19
N GLY A 224 1.49 -3.09 -7.73
CA GLY A 224 1.23 -3.02 -9.17
C GLY A 224 0.64 -4.29 -9.81
N GLN A 225 0.33 -5.33 -9.00
CA GLN A 225 -0.19 -6.60 -9.50
C GLN A 225 -1.54 -6.96 -8.89
N THR A 226 -2.24 -7.89 -9.55
CA THR A 226 -3.44 -8.53 -9.03
C THR A 226 -3.10 -9.92 -8.51
N SER A 227 -3.38 -10.17 -7.23
CA SER A 227 -3.24 -11.47 -6.58
C SER A 227 -4.62 -12.12 -6.43
N THR A 228 -4.74 -13.39 -6.81
CA THR A 228 -6.04 -14.10 -6.78
C THR A 228 -6.11 -15.05 -5.59
N VAL A 229 -7.28 -15.09 -4.93
CA VAL A 229 -7.64 -16.07 -3.90
C VAL A 229 -9.00 -16.68 -4.23
N THR A 230 -9.13 -18.01 -4.08
CA THR A 230 -10.35 -18.73 -4.45
C THR A 230 -10.92 -19.49 -3.26
N PHE A 231 -12.23 -19.35 -3.03
CA PHE A 231 -13.00 -20.12 -2.04
C PHE A 231 -14.07 -20.95 -2.74
N ASN A 232 -14.17 -22.24 -2.36
CA ASN A 232 -15.18 -23.15 -2.90
C ASN A 232 -16.04 -23.72 -1.78
N ASN A 233 -17.34 -23.41 -1.77
CA ASN A 233 -18.27 -23.93 -0.78
C ASN A 233 -18.80 -25.30 -1.13
N VAL A 234 -18.67 -26.22 -0.20
CA VAL A 234 -19.20 -27.58 -0.24
C VAL A 234 -20.35 -27.69 0.73
N LEU A 235 -21.47 -28.24 0.26
CA LEU A 235 -22.66 -28.43 1.10
C LEU A 235 -22.39 -29.43 2.23
N LYS A 236 -22.88 -29.13 3.41
CA LYS A 236 -22.84 -30.06 4.54
C LYS A 236 -23.75 -31.25 4.29
N ARG A 237 -23.25 -32.40 4.66
CA ARG A 237 -23.98 -33.67 4.60
C ARG A 237 -23.96 -34.38 5.93
N GLY A 238 -25.00 -35.18 6.17
CA GLY A 238 -25.14 -36.05 7.29
C GLY A 238 -25.47 -37.49 6.90
N ALA A 239 -25.76 -38.29 7.85
CA ALA A 239 -26.30 -39.65 7.66
C ALA A 239 -27.62 -39.78 8.40
N LEU A 240 -28.52 -40.61 7.89
CA LEU A 240 -29.80 -40.99 8.49
C LEU A 240 -29.91 -42.50 8.47
N GLU A 241 -30.32 -43.08 9.59
CA GLU A 241 -30.61 -44.50 9.72
C GLU A 241 -32.09 -44.70 10.01
N VAL A 242 -32.69 -45.66 9.34
CA VAL A 242 -34.08 -46.08 9.55
C VAL A 242 -34.08 -47.53 10.00
N THR A 243 -34.72 -47.82 11.13
CA THR A 243 -34.85 -49.18 11.62
C THR A 243 -36.28 -49.69 11.33
N LYS A 244 -36.38 -50.78 10.60
CA LYS A 244 -37.63 -51.53 10.31
C LYS A 244 -37.85 -52.53 11.43
N THR A 245 -39.10 -52.56 11.92
CA THR A 245 -39.63 -53.65 12.74
C THR A 245 -40.84 -54.25 12.07
N SER A 246 -41.08 -55.55 12.26
CA SER A 246 -42.21 -56.27 11.73
C SER A 246 -42.67 -57.35 12.67
N GLU A 247 -43.99 -57.63 12.72
CA GLU A 247 -44.57 -58.67 13.53
C GLU A 247 -44.16 -60.09 13.11
N ASP A 248 -43.92 -60.24 11.80
CA ASP A 248 -43.49 -61.52 11.20
C ASP A 248 -41.96 -61.71 11.19
N GLY A 249 -41.23 -60.74 11.77
CA GLY A 249 -39.77 -60.76 11.83
C GLY A 249 -39.07 -60.44 10.51
N PHE A 250 -39.81 -60.14 9.43
CA PHE A 250 -39.21 -59.79 8.13
C PHE A 250 -38.77 -58.33 8.14
N VAL A 251 -37.49 -58.11 8.24
CA VAL A 251 -36.88 -56.78 8.35
C VAL A 251 -35.77 -56.53 7.27
N GLU A 252 -35.26 -57.55 6.65
CA GLU A 252 -34.22 -57.46 5.63
C GLU A 252 -34.79 -57.22 4.24
N GLY A 253 -34.11 -56.42 3.43
CA GLY A 253 -34.46 -56.18 2.02
C GLY A 253 -35.62 -55.19 1.84
N VAL A 254 -36.09 -54.52 2.91
CA VAL A 254 -37.15 -53.50 2.83
C VAL A 254 -36.58 -52.21 2.29
N LYS A 255 -37.21 -51.65 1.27
CA LYS A 255 -36.72 -50.46 0.59
C LYS A 255 -37.45 -49.22 1.15
N PHE A 256 -36.64 -48.22 1.51
CA PHE A 256 -37.08 -46.91 1.93
C PHE A 256 -36.67 -45.83 0.92
N ARG A 257 -37.52 -44.84 0.74
CA ARG A 257 -37.26 -43.61 0.02
C ARG A 257 -37.17 -42.46 0.98
N LEU A 258 -36.14 -41.64 0.84
CA LEU A 258 -35.95 -40.37 1.55
C LEU A 258 -36.08 -39.24 0.54
N TYR A 259 -37.04 -38.33 0.71
CA TYR A 259 -37.18 -37.21 -0.22
C TYR A 259 -37.62 -35.93 0.49
N GLY A 260 -37.30 -34.80 -0.14
CA GLY A 260 -37.61 -33.46 0.36
C GLY A 260 -36.66 -32.42 -0.16
N LYS A 261 -36.65 -31.28 0.52
CA LYS A 261 -35.70 -30.17 0.19
C LYS A 261 -34.68 -30.01 1.30
N SER A 262 -33.42 -29.87 0.93
CA SER A 262 -32.31 -29.55 1.80
C SER A 262 -32.35 -28.08 2.26
N LEU A 263 -31.49 -27.73 3.20
CA LEU A 263 -31.30 -26.35 3.64
C LEU A 263 -30.82 -25.43 2.50
N SER A 264 -30.14 -25.99 1.48
CA SER A 264 -29.74 -25.26 0.26
C SER A 264 -30.87 -25.09 -0.76
N GLY A 265 -32.05 -25.68 -0.50
CA GLY A 265 -33.19 -25.70 -1.42
C GLY A 265 -33.10 -26.75 -2.52
N LEU A 266 -32.02 -27.51 -2.58
CA LEU A 266 -31.85 -28.62 -3.53
C LEU A 266 -32.76 -29.79 -3.14
N ASN A 267 -33.31 -30.47 -4.15
CA ASN A 267 -34.10 -31.68 -3.93
C ASN A 267 -33.19 -32.84 -3.54
N VAL A 268 -33.63 -33.60 -2.53
CA VAL A 268 -33.08 -34.88 -2.14
C VAL A 268 -34.14 -35.97 -2.51
N ASP A 269 -33.70 -37.03 -3.14
CA ASP A 269 -34.52 -38.18 -3.50
C ASP A 269 -33.60 -39.41 -3.56
N GLU A 270 -33.50 -40.11 -2.47
CA GLU A 270 -32.56 -41.23 -2.28
C GLU A 270 -33.27 -42.47 -1.79
N TYR A 271 -32.69 -43.62 -2.06
CA TYR A 271 -33.21 -44.91 -1.64
C TYR A 271 -32.17 -45.69 -0.83
N ALA A 272 -32.65 -46.39 0.18
CA ALA A 272 -31.85 -47.32 0.97
C ALA A 272 -32.63 -48.59 1.25
N VAL A 273 -31.92 -49.70 1.42
CA VAL A 273 -32.50 -51.02 1.70
C VAL A 273 -32.02 -51.50 3.05
N THR A 274 -32.87 -52.08 3.85
CA THR A 274 -32.55 -52.62 5.18
C THR A 274 -31.61 -53.83 5.04
N ASP A 275 -30.66 -53.91 5.91
CA ASP A 275 -29.78 -55.06 6.12
C ASP A 275 -30.48 -56.17 6.95
N SER A 276 -29.75 -57.26 7.26
CA SER A 276 -30.23 -58.36 8.07
C SER A 276 -30.60 -57.96 9.51
N THR A 277 -30.19 -56.78 9.98
CA THR A 277 -30.61 -56.22 11.28
C THR A 277 -31.78 -55.25 11.18
N GLY A 278 -32.35 -55.10 9.98
CA GLY A 278 -33.47 -54.21 9.71
C GLY A 278 -33.09 -52.73 9.56
N VAL A 279 -31.82 -52.41 9.38
CA VAL A 279 -31.33 -50.99 9.30
C VAL A 279 -31.08 -50.57 7.87
N ALA A 280 -31.79 -49.55 7.39
CA ALA A 280 -31.51 -48.84 6.13
C ALA A 280 -30.67 -47.59 6.42
N LYS A 281 -29.59 -47.36 5.67
CA LYS A 281 -28.66 -46.25 5.87
C LYS A 281 -28.59 -45.34 4.66
N PHE A 282 -29.04 -44.09 4.84
CA PHE A 282 -28.85 -43.01 3.91
C PHE A 282 -27.56 -42.29 4.29
N ARG A 283 -26.61 -42.22 3.35
CA ARG A 283 -25.28 -41.60 3.55
C ARG A 283 -25.18 -40.38 2.68
N ASN A 284 -24.39 -39.40 3.13
CA ASN A 284 -24.14 -38.16 2.36
C ASN A 284 -25.42 -37.34 2.06
N VAL A 285 -26.45 -37.45 2.88
CA VAL A 285 -27.69 -36.68 2.77
C VAL A 285 -27.39 -35.21 3.03
N LEU A 286 -27.81 -34.31 2.15
CA LEU A 286 -27.71 -32.87 2.41
C LEU A 286 -28.42 -32.49 3.68
N ILE A 287 -27.83 -31.63 4.51
CA ILE A 287 -28.50 -31.22 5.78
C ILE A 287 -29.72 -30.35 5.52
N GLY A 288 -30.64 -30.36 6.46
CA GLY A 288 -31.87 -29.56 6.44
C GLY A 288 -33.11 -30.44 6.46
N GLY A 289 -34.10 -30.11 5.75
CA GLY A 289 -35.37 -30.76 5.75
C GLY A 289 -36.52 -29.80 6.08
N PRO A 290 -37.70 -30.27 6.38
CA PRO A 290 -38.01 -31.68 6.71
C PRO A 290 -37.90 -32.61 5.51
N TYR A 291 -37.42 -33.84 5.78
CA TYR A 291 -37.46 -34.96 4.85
C TYR A 291 -38.60 -35.90 5.17
N THR A 292 -39.19 -36.46 4.11
CA THR A 292 -40.17 -37.55 4.25
C THR A 292 -39.46 -38.86 4.01
N ILE A 293 -39.74 -39.85 4.83
CA ILE A 293 -39.28 -41.22 4.65
C ILE A 293 -40.54 -42.07 4.43
N GLU A 294 -40.54 -42.87 3.38
CA GLU A 294 -41.60 -43.80 3.09
C GLU A 294 -41.03 -45.18 2.78
N GLU A 295 -41.74 -46.20 3.22
CA GLU A 295 -41.48 -47.56 2.79
C GLU A 295 -42.09 -47.76 1.39
N VAL A 296 -41.30 -48.24 0.44
CA VAL A 296 -41.73 -48.40 -0.97
C VAL A 296 -41.76 -49.87 -1.36
N ASP A 297 -42.53 -50.21 -2.37
CA ASP A 297 -42.71 -51.60 -2.88
C ASP A 297 -43.40 -52.52 -1.87
N THR A 298 -44.33 -51.95 -1.06
CA THR A 298 -45.06 -52.68 0.01
C THR A 298 -46.19 -53.56 -0.53
N ALA A 299 -46.62 -53.43 -1.76
CA ALA A 299 -47.82 -54.04 -2.35
C ALA A 299 -47.83 -55.57 -2.37
N ILE A 300 -46.74 -56.22 -2.04
CA ILE A 300 -46.61 -57.68 -2.10
C ILE A 300 -46.90 -58.37 -0.74
N ARG A 301 -46.92 -57.58 0.38
CA ARG A 301 -47.00 -58.15 1.74
C ARG A 301 -48.01 -57.52 2.71
N TYR A 302 -48.59 -56.36 2.31
CA TYR A 302 -49.57 -55.68 3.15
C TYR A 302 -50.80 -55.23 2.33
#